data_f71fd7b7ae9ac05c9f74ed0624637646
#
_entry.id   f71fd7b7ae9ac05c9f74ed0624637646
#
_cell.length_a   1.000
_cell.length_b   1.000
_cell.length_c   1.000
_cell.angle_alpha   90.00
_cell.angle_beta   90.00
_cell.angle_gamma   90.00
#
_symmetry.space_group_name_H-M   'P 1'
#
loop_
_entity.id
_entity.type
_entity.pdbx_description
1 polymer ?
#
loop_
_entity_poly.entity_id
_entity_poly.type
_entity_poly.pdbx_seq_one_letter_code
_entity_poly.pdbx_strand_id
1 'polypeptide(L)'
;MRRSTDLQHQRSLWGENHVECCTQLSRLRDSASSASTVVVDDSLDGDAAALTTLDALNELATLQRRAEGVVRKMYDKLATARGKYVPPQDADEELLRVAAAEVALYEQQLQLQARLLRSIALSAAPTDIVGACIVWREQPNLPDEELAALWARREAIA
;
A
#
# COMPACT_ATOMS: atom_id res chain seq x y z
N MET A 1 27.48 -1.56 -4.48
CA MET A 1 26.18 -1.08 -4.99
C MET A 1 24.97 -1.98 -4.67
N ARG A 2 25.10 -3.32 -4.73
CA ARG A 2 24.02 -4.29 -4.46
C ARG A 2 23.26 -4.01 -3.15
N ARG A 3 23.93 -3.74 -2.04
CA ARG A 3 23.30 -3.46 -0.74
C ARG A 3 22.54 -2.13 -0.72
N SER A 4 22.98 -1.16 -1.53
CA SER A 4 22.32 0.15 -1.60
C SER A 4 21.01 0.12 -2.39
N THR A 5 20.87 -0.82 -3.35
CA THR A 5 19.65 -1.03 -4.14
C THR A 5 18.76 -2.11 -3.54
N ASP A 6 19.16 -2.73 -2.41
CA ASP A 6 18.36 -3.75 -1.76
C ASP A 6 17.20 -3.12 -0.99
N LEU A 7 15.98 -3.41 -1.44
CA LEU A 7 14.72 -2.92 -0.88
C LEU A 7 14.03 -3.97 0.01
N GLN A 8 14.69 -5.10 0.31
CA GLN A 8 14.07 -6.21 1.04
C GLN A 8 13.44 -5.79 2.37
N HIS A 9 14.14 -4.98 3.15
CA HIS A 9 13.60 -4.50 4.42
C HIS A 9 12.36 -3.62 4.22
N GLN A 10 12.37 -2.73 3.22
CA GLN A 10 11.21 -1.88 2.90
C GLN A 10 10.02 -2.71 2.40
N ARG A 11 10.26 -3.76 1.62
CA ARG A 11 9.22 -4.72 1.20
C ARG A 11 8.58 -5.40 2.40
N SER A 12 9.38 -5.86 3.37
CA SER A 12 8.85 -6.46 4.61
C SER A 12 7.97 -5.47 5.36
N LEU A 13 8.43 -4.24 5.55
CA LEU A 13 7.65 -3.19 6.22
C LEU A 13 6.35 -2.86 5.47
N TRP A 14 6.38 -2.84 4.15
CA TRP A 14 5.18 -2.68 3.34
C TRP A 14 4.20 -3.83 3.56
N GLY A 15 4.68 -5.08 3.51
CA GLY A 15 3.86 -6.27 3.73
C GLY A 15 3.21 -6.30 5.11
N GLU A 16 3.96 -5.98 6.16
CA GLU A 16 3.44 -5.87 7.52
C GLU A 16 2.35 -4.79 7.62
N ASN A 17 2.62 -3.62 7.06
CA ASN A 17 1.65 -2.53 7.01
C ASN A 17 0.38 -2.92 6.24
N HIS A 18 0.53 -3.65 5.14
CA HIS A 18 -0.61 -4.13 4.35
C HIS A 18 -1.49 -5.13 5.13
N VAL A 19 -0.89 -6.03 5.89
CA VAL A 19 -1.64 -6.95 6.76
C VAL A 19 -2.49 -6.19 7.79
N GLU A 20 -1.92 -5.17 8.42
CA GLU A 20 -2.67 -4.29 9.33
C GLU A 20 -3.80 -3.54 8.60
N CYS A 21 -3.54 -3.04 7.39
CA CYS A 21 -4.57 -2.43 6.54
C CYS A 21 -5.72 -3.39 6.27
N CYS A 22 -5.44 -4.64 5.92
CA CYS A 22 -6.46 -5.65 5.64
C CYS A 22 -7.37 -5.89 6.85
N THR A 23 -6.85 -5.82 8.06
CA THR A 23 -7.64 -5.90 9.30
C THR A 23 -8.64 -4.74 9.38
N GLN A 24 -8.19 -3.51 9.14
CA GLN A 24 -9.07 -2.33 9.19
C GLN A 24 -10.08 -2.31 8.04
N LEU A 25 -9.67 -2.73 6.84
CA LEU A 25 -10.55 -2.87 5.69
C LEU A 25 -11.67 -3.89 5.94
N SER A 26 -11.36 -4.99 6.65
CA SER A 26 -12.37 -5.97 7.06
C SER A 26 -13.37 -5.37 8.05
N ARG A 27 -12.92 -4.58 9.01
CA ARG A 27 -13.80 -3.86 9.95
C ARG A 27 -14.73 -2.89 9.22
N LEU A 28 -14.19 -2.11 8.25
CA LEU A 28 -14.98 -1.19 7.43
C LEU A 28 -16.01 -1.92 6.58
N ARG A 29 -15.61 -3.00 5.92
CA ARG A 29 -16.52 -3.81 5.10
C ARG A 29 -17.66 -4.39 5.93
N ASP A 30 -17.36 -4.95 7.09
CA ASP A 30 -18.36 -5.55 7.97
C ASP A 30 -19.32 -4.49 8.52
N SER A 31 -18.80 -3.32 8.88
CA SER A 31 -19.60 -2.17 9.31
C SER A 31 -20.53 -1.67 8.19
N ALA A 32 -20.03 -1.54 6.96
CA ALA A 32 -20.80 -1.14 5.81
C ALA A 32 -21.91 -2.16 5.44
N SER A 33 -21.58 -3.45 5.52
CA SER A 33 -22.54 -4.53 5.27
C SER A 33 -23.66 -4.57 6.32
N SER A 34 -23.33 -4.35 7.59
CA SER A 34 -24.30 -4.28 8.67
C SER A 34 -25.26 -3.10 8.54
N ALA A 35 -24.78 -1.94 8.09
CA ALA A 35 -25.62 -0.76 7.83
C ALA A 35 -26.66 -0.99 6.73
N SER A 36 -26.40 -1.90 5.79
CA SER A 36 -27.33 -2.26 4.70
C SER A 36 -28.46 -3.18 5.16
N THR A 37 -28.32 -3.86 6.28
CA THR A 37 -29.28 -4.85 6.79
C THR A 37 -30.20 -4.32 7.89
N VAL A 38 -29.90 -3.17 8.48
CA VAL A 38 -30.70 -2.57 9.54
C VAL A 38 -31.75 -1.64 8.94
N VAL A 39 -32.91 -2.20 8.65
CA VAL A 39 -34.16 -1.45 8.55
C VAL A 39 -34.79 -1.46 9.95
N VAL A 40 -34.75 -0.28 10.58
CA VAL A 40 -35.55 0.10 11.77
C VAL A 40 -35.08 -0.44 13.14
N ASP A 41 -34.80 0.54 13.97
CA ASP A 41 -34.79 0.61 15.43
C ASP A 41 -33.44 0.32 16.12
N ASP A 42 -32.80 1.36 16.44
CA ASP A 42 -32.19 1.82 17.69
C ASP A 42 -30.99 2.75 17.42
N SER A 43 -31.13 3.98 17.86
CA SER A 43 -30.11 5.03 17.76
C SER A 43 -28.75 4.65 18.43
N LEU A 44 -28.75 3.68 19.32
CA LEU A 44 -27.53 3.23 20.04
C LEU A 44 -26.65 2.33 19.19
N ASP A 45 -27.20 1.45 18.36
CA ASP A 45 -26.43 0.56 17.49
C ASP A 45 -25.84 1.32 16.28
N GLY A 46 -26.54 2.34 15.80
CA GLY A 46 -26.06 3.24 14.76
C GLY A 46 -24.83 4.05 15.18
N ASP A 47 -24.81 4.54 16.42
CA ASP A 47 -23.69 5.30 16.97
C ASP A 47 -22.46 4.41 17.20
N ALA A 48 -22.62 3.17 17.65
CA ALA A 48 -21.53 2.22 17.82
C ALA A 48 -20.90 1.82 16.48
N ALA A 49 -21.71 1.59 15.44
CA ALA A 49 -21.22 1.29 14.10
C ALA A 49 -20.47 2.49 13.48
N ALA A 50 -20.97 3.72 13.68
CA ALA A 50 -20.32 4.94 13.22
C ALA A 50 -18.95 5.16 13.90
N LEU A 51 -18.84 4.92 15.20
CA LEU A 51 -17.57 4.98 15.93
C LEU A 51 -16.57 3.95 15.45
N THR A 52 -17.01 2.71 15.20
CA THR A 52 -16.15 1.65 14.65
C THR A 52 -15.62 2.01 13.26
N THR A 53 -16.47 2.60 12.43
CA THR A 53 -16.07 3.08 11.08
C THR A 53 -15.05 4.20 11.20
N LEU A 54 -15.27 5.18 12.08
CA LEU A 54 -14.34 6.29 12.30
C LEU A 54 -12.99 5.80 12.82
N ASP A 55 -12.97 4.89 13.77
CA ASP A 55 -11.74 4.30 14.29
C ASP A 55 -10.95 3.56 13.20
N ALA A 56 -11.63 2.75 12.39
CA ALA A 56 -10.99 2.04 11.28
C ALA A 56 -10.43 3.00 10.23
N LEU A 57 -11.13 4.09 9.91
CA LEU A 57 -10.63 5.14 8.99
C LEU A 57 -9.41 5.86 9.55
N ASN A 58 -9.40 6.19 10.83
CA ASN A 58 -8.27 6.82 11.50
C ASN A 58 -7.03 5.91 11.52
N GLU A 59 -7.22 4.63 11.80
CA GLU A 59 -6.15 3.64 11.71
C GLU A 59 -5.63 3.48 10.29
N LEU A 60 -6.50 3.42 9.28
CA LEU A 60 -6.08 3.38 7.87
C LEU A 60 -5.30 4.64 7.47
N ALA A 61 -5.69 5.81 7.95
CA ALA A 61 -4.96 7.04 7.69
C ALA A 61 -3.55 7.02 8.32
N THR A 62 -3.41 6.41 9.49
CA THR A 62 -2.12 6.21 10.15
C THR A 62 -1.25 5.22 9.38
N LEU A 63 -1.83 4.10 8.94
CA LEU A 63 -1.16 3.08 8.14
C LEU A 63 -0.74 3.62 6.77
N GLN A 64 -1.56 4.48 6.16
CA GLN A 64 -1.22 5.19 4.92
C GLN A 64 0.04 6.07 5.10
N ARG A 65 0.13 6.82 6.19
CA ARG A 65 1.34 7.62 6.50
C ARG A 65 2.58 6.75 6.73
N ARG A 66 2.42 5.57 7.34
CA ARG A 66 3.53 4.60 7.46
C ARG A 66 3.98 4.10 6.07
N ALA A 67 3.04 3.78 5.20
CA ALA A 67 3.34 3.37 3.82
C ALA A 67 4.07 4.46 3.04
N GLU A 68 3.66 5.73 3.19
CA GLU A 68 4.38 6.88 2.62
C GLU A 68 5.83 6.94 3.12
N GLY A 69 6.06 6.69 4.41
CA GLY A 69 7.39 6.61 5.00
C GLY A 69 8.23 5.48 4.41
N VAL A 70 7.63 4.33 4.13
CA VAL A 70 8.30 3.19 3.49
C VAL A 70 8.74 3.55 2.07
N VAL A 71 7.86 4.09 1.24
CA VAL A 71 8.17 4.50 -0.14
C VAL A 71 9.23 5.62 -0.15
N ARG A 72 9.15 6.58 0.77
CA ARG A 72 10.18 7.62 0.90
C ARG A 72 11.55 7.01 1.15
N LYS A 73 11.67 6.04 2.06
CA LYS A 73 12.94 5.34 2.31
C LYS A 73 13.44 4.54 1.11
N MET A 74 12.53 4.00 0.28
CA MET A 74 12.90 3.37 -0.98
C MET A 74 13.56 4.40 -1.93
N TYR A 75 12.98 5.58 -2.06
CA TYR A 75 13.57 6.68 -2.85
C TYR A 75 14.91 7.16 -2.29
N ASP A 76 15.04 7.30 -0.98
CA ASP A 76 16.30 7.70 -0.33
C ASP A 76 17.42 6.69 -0.63
N LYS A 77 17.12 5.39 -0.58
CA LYS A 77 18.05 4.34 -0.96
C LYS A 77 18.45 4.43 -2.43
N LEU A 78 17.48 4.65 -3.31
CA LEU A 78 17.72 4.80 -4.74
C LEU A 78 18.59 6.02 -5.03
N ALA A 79 18.32 7.15 -4.40
CA ALA A 79 19.12 8.38 -4.51
C ALA A 79 20.55 8.16 -4.00
N THR A 80 20.71 7.48 -2.88
CA THR A 80 22.03 7.13 -2.32
C THR A 80 22.82 6.24 -3.28
N ALA A 81 22.15 5.24 -3.89
CA ALA A 81 22.78 4.36 -4.86
C ALA A 81 23.23 5.13 -6.12
N ARG A 82 22.38 6.02 -6.62
CA ARG A 82 22.72 6.91 -7.77
C ARG A 82 23.93 7.80 -7.48
N GLY A 83 24.02 8.36 -6.28
CA GLY A 83 25.14 9.20 -5.88
C GLY A 83 26.49 8.45 -5.78
N LYS A 84 26.44 7.12 -5.66
CA LYS A 84 27.63 6.26 -5.63
C LYS A 84 27.99 5.68 -7.01
N TYR A 85 27.16 5.90 -8.01
CA TYR A 85 27.36 5.39 -9.36
C TYR A 85 28.52 6.11 -10.05
N VAL A 86 29.49 5.35 -10.53
CA VAL A 86 30.62 5.86 -11.34
C VAL A 86 30.59 5.15 -12.68
N PRO A 87 30.29 5.85 -13.78
CA PRO A 87 30.32 5.26 -15.11
C PRO A 87 31.75 4.86 -15.54
N PRO A 88 31.95 3.83 -16.37
CA PRO A 88 30.97 2.95 -16.99
C PRO A 88 30.86 1.59 -16.26
N GLN A 89 29.74 1.33 -15.63
CA GLN A 89 29.43 0.01 -15.07
C GLN A 89 28.00 -0.37 -15.45
N ASP A 90 27.83 -1.04 -16.58
CA ASP A 90 26.52 -1.44 -17.13
C ASP A 90 25.67 -2.21 -16.13
N ALA A 91 26.30 -3.11 -15.33
CA ALA A 91 25.59 -3.86 -14.32
C ALA A 91 25.00 -2.99 -13.19
N ASP A 92 25.70 -1.95 -12.76
CA ASP A 92 25.21 -1.02 -11.73
C ASP A 92 24.08 -0.12 -12.27
N GLU A 93 24.17 0.29 -13.53
CA GLU A 93 23.10 1.05 -14.19
C GLU A 93 21.83 0.21 -14.30
N GLU A 94 21.95 -1.07 -14.66
CA GLU A 94 20.82 -1.97 -14.75
C GLU A 94 20.20 -2.27 -13.39
N LEU A 95 21.00 -2.45 -12.34
CA LEU A 95 20.52 -2.56 -10.96
C LEU A 95 19.70 -1.34 -10.52
N LEU A 96 20.17 -0.14 -10.88
CA LEU A 96 19.43 1.10 -10.61
C LEU A 96 18.10 1.16 -11.38
N ARG A 97 18.07 0.71 -12.62
CA ARG A 97 16.83 0.65 -13.41
C ARG A 97 15.81 -0.30 -12.80
N VAL A 98 16.26 -1.49 -12.42
CA VAL A 98 15.39 -2.49 -11.77
C VAL A 98 14.85 -1.96 -10.44
N ALA A 99 15.70 -1.38 -9.60
CA ALA A 99 15.28 -0.79 -8.34
C ALA A 99 14.30 0.39 -8.55
N ALA A 100 14.55 1.25 -9.54
CA ALA A 100 13.66 2.36 -9.86
C ALA A 100 12.28 1.87 -10.35
N ALA A 101 12.25 0.82 -11.17
CA ALA A 101 10.99 0.21 -11.62
C ALA A 101 10.19 -0.37 -10.45
N GLU A 102 10.86 -1.06 -9.52
CA GLU A 102 10.22 -1.58 -8.31
C GLU A 102 9.63 -0.45 -7.45
N VAL A 103 10.40 0.59 -7.16
CA VAL A 103 9.92 1.75 -6.37
C VAL A 103 8.72 2.41 -7.03
N ALA A 104 8.70 2.53 -8.36
CA ALA A 104 7.58 3.11 -9.09
C ALA A 104 6.27 2.32 -8.92
N LEU A 105 6.33 0.98 -8.83
CA LEU A 105 5.15 0.15 -8.56
C LEU A 105 4.59 0.41 -7.15
N TYR A 106 5.45 0.49 -6.14
CA TYR A 106 5.03 0.80 -4.77
C TYR A 106 4.44 2.21 -4.67
N GLU A 107 5.00 3.19 -5.37
CA GLU A 107 4.45 4.54 -5.42
C GLU A 107 3.06 4.57 -6.07
N GLN A 108 2.87 3.88 -7.20
CA GLN A 108 1.57 3.79 -7.85
C GLN A 108 0.51 3.16 -6.93
N GLN A 109 0.90 2.09 -6.21
CA GLN A 109 0.02 1.47 -5.23
C GLN A 109 -0.31 2.41 -4.07
N LEU A 110 0.68 3.16 -3.56
CA LEU A 110 0.49 4.16 -2.52
C LEU A 110 -0.50 5.25 -2.94
N GLN A 111 -0.38 5.75 -4.16
CA GLN A 111 -1.30 6.75 -4.72
C GLN A 111 -2.72 6.21 -4.88
N LEU A 112 -2.86 4.95 -5.28
CA LEU A 112 -4.16 4.29 -5.35
C LEU A 112 -4.79 4.19 -3.96
N GLN A 113 -4.05 3.74 -2.96
CA GLN A 113 -4.51 3.65 -1.57
C GLN A 113 -4.97 5.00 -1.02
N ALA A 114 -4.23 6.08 -1.30
CA ALA A 114 -4.62 7.43 -0.89
C ALA A 114 -5.96 7.87 -1.52
N ARG A 115 -6.18 7.55 -2.79
CA ARG A 115 -7.45 7.82 -3.48
C ARG A 115 -8.60 6.99 -2.91
N LEU A 116 -8.36 5.70 -2.66
CA LEU A 116 -9.36 4.81 -2.07
C LEU A 116 -9.75 5.24 -0.65
N LEU A 117 -8.78 5.61 0.17
CA LEU A 117 -9.04 6.12 1.53
C LEU A 117 -9.92 7.38 1.49
N ARG A 118 -9.63 8.30 0.59
CA ARG A 118 -10.46 9.51 0.39
C ARG A 118 -11.86 9.14 -0.08
N SER A 119 -11.97 8.22 -1.03
CA SER A 119 -13.26 7.75 -1.53
C SER A 119 -14.11 7.11 -0.43
N ILE A 120 -13.51 6.23 0.39
CA ILE A 120 -14.18 5.60 1.53
C ILE A 120 -14.65 6.65 2.53
N ALA A 121 -13.79 7.62 2.87
CA ALA A 121 -14.11 8.66 3.85
C ALA A 121 -15.25 9.60 3.40
N LEU A 122 -15.42 9.79 2.09
CA LEU A 122 -16.43 10.67 1.52
C LEU A 122 -17.69 9.92 1.06
N SER A 123 -17.66 8.59 0.97
CA SER A 123 -18.77 7.81 0.46
C SER A 123 -19.84 7.59 1.52
N ALA A 124 -21.11 7.78 1.11
CA ALA A 124 -22.27 7.38 1.88
C ALA A 124 -22.86 6.02 1.46
N ALA A 125 -22.36 5.44 0.36
CA ALA A 125 -22.87 4.19 -0.20
C ALA A 125 -22.07 2.98 0.27
N PRO A 126 -22.68 2.01 0.99
CA PRO A 126 -22.00 0.81 1.48
C PRO A 126 -21.31 -0.01 0.37
N THR A 127 -21.92 -0.09 -0.81
CA THR A 127 -21.36 -0.79 -1.99
C THR A 127 -20.04 -0.19 -2.46
N ASP A 128 -19.90 1.13 -2.44
CA ASP A 128 -18.69 1.82 -2.84
C ASP A 128 -17.55 1.57 -1.83
N ILE A 129 -17.89 1.53 -0.54
CA ILE A 129 -16.96 1.23 0.54
C ILE A 129 -16.44 -0.20 0.40
N VAL A 130 -17.32 -1.18 0.19
CA VAL A 130 -16.93 -2.59 -0.02
C VAL A 130 -16.05 -2.74 -1.25
N GLY A 131 -16.42 -2.11 -2.37
CA GLY A 131 -15.62 -2.12 -3.60
C GLY A 131 -14.22 -1.55 -3.40
N ALA A 132 -14.11 -0.41 -2.73
CA ALA A 132 -12.82 0.21 -2.41
C ALA A 132 -11.95 -0.66 -1.50
N CYS A 133 -12.55 -1.32 -0.50
CA CYS A 133 -11.85 -2.27 0.39
C CYS A 133 -11.27 -3.47 -0.39
N ILE A 134 -12.01 -3.99 -1.36
CA ILE A 134 -11.56 -5.09 -2.22
C ILE A 134 -10.36 -4.65 -3.04
N VAL A 135 -10.46 -3.52 -3.75
CA VAL A 135 -9.38 -3.00 -4.60
C VAL A 135 -8.12 -2.71 -3.79
N TRP A 136 -8.26 -2.16 -2.58
CA TRP A 136 -7.10 -1.92 -1.70
C TRP A 136 -6.41 -3.22 -1.32
N ARG A 137 -7.19 -4.23 -0.91
CA ARG A 137 -6.66 -5.54 -0.50
C ARG A 137 -5.90 -6.23 -1.61
N GLU A 138 -6.39 -6.18 -2.84
CA GLU A 138 -5.79 -6.86 -3.99
C GLU A 138 -4.48 -6.22 -4.47
N GLN A 139 -4.16 -5.00 -4.08
CA GLN A 139 -2.95 -4.29 -4.49
C GLN A 139 -2.65 -4.39 -6.00
N PRO A 140 -3.53 -3.92 -6.88
CA PRO A 140 -3.45 -4.18 -8.32
C PRO A 140 -2.20 -3.60 -9.01
N ASN A 141 -1.52 -2.63 -8.38
CA ASN A 141 -0.28 -2.07 -8.89
C ASN A 141 0.98 -2.82 -8.41
N LEU A 142 0.81 -3.88 -7.61
CA LEU A 142 1.88 -4.75 -7.13
C LEU A 142 1.63 -6.20 -7.56
N PRO A 143 1.53 -6.50 -8.88
CA PRO A 143 1.27 -7.86 -9.34
C PRO A 143 2.47 -8.76 -9.04
N ASP A 144 2.21 -9.91 -8.44
CA ASP A 144 3.24 -10.86 -8.01
C ASP A 144 4.17 -11.27 -9.14
N GLU A 145 3.63 -11.47 -10.34
CA GLU A 145 4.41 -11.85 -11.53
C GLU A 145 5.41 -10.77 -11.95
N GLU A 146 5.00 -9.50 -11.94
CA GLU A 146 5.86 -8.39 -12.31
C GLU A 146 6.95 -8.15 -11.27
N LEU A 147 6.61 -8.21 -9.99
CA LEU A 147 7.59 -8.12 -8.90
C LEU A 147 8.57 -9.28 -8.94
N ALA A 148 8.11 -10.51 -9.13
CA ALA A 148 8.96 -11.69 -9.26
C ALA A 148 9.93 -11.56 -10.44
N ALA A 149 9.47 -11.05 -11.58
CA ALA A 149 10.32 -10.80 -12.75
C ALA A 149 11.41 -9.76 -12.47
N LEU A 150 11.07 -8.67 -11.77
CA LEU A 150 12.06 -7.65 -11.36
C LEU A 150 13.10 -8.23 -10.39
N TRP A 151 12.68 -9.05 -9.44
CA TRP A 151 13.61 -9.67 -8.48
C TRP A 151 14.51 -10.70 -9.14
N ALA A 152 13.98 -11.54 -10.03
CA ALA A 152 14.77 -12.49 -10.81
C ALA A 152 15.81 -11.77 -11.69
N ARG A 153 15.42 -10.66 -12.34
CA ARG A 153 16.33 -9.84 -13.12
C ARG A 153 17.45 -9.24 -12.27
N ARG A 154 17.11 -8.76 -11.08
CA ARG A 154 18.08 -8.25 -10.12
C ARG A 154 19.09 -9.31 -9.70
N GLU A 155 18.63 -10.53 -9.40
CA GLU A 155 19.47 -11.66 -9.02
C GLU A 155 20.43 -12.07 -10.15
N ALA A 156 19.94 -12.04 -11.39
CA ALA A 156 20.75 -12.38 -12.58
C ALA A 156 21.89 -11.37 -12.82
N ILE A 157 21.72 -10.10 -12.46
CA ILE A 157 22.75 -9.06 -12.56
C ILE A 157 23.73 -9.17 -11.38
N ALA A 158 23.23 -9.65 -10.31
CA ALA A 158 23.98 -9.82 -9.07
C ALA A 158 24.91 -11.03 -9.11
#